data_ba1797c0056879306c294a33e60b6a95
#
_entry.id   ba1797c0056879306c294a33e60b6a95
#
_cell.length_a   1.000
_cell.length_b   1.000
_cell.length_c   1.000
_cell.angle_alpha   90.00
_cell.angle_beta   90.00
_cell.angle_gamma   90.00
#
_symmetry.space_group_name_H-M   'P 1'
#
loop_
_entity.id
_entity.type
_entity.pdbx_description
1 polymer ?
#
loop_
_entity_poly.entity_id
_entity_poly.type
_entity_poly.pdbx_seq_one_letter_code
_entity_poly.pdbx_strand_id
1 'polypeptide(L)'
;DQYIAYGADQCFKMYDLFEDPENHLLHQARGFMDDVNAISQDHWSRGNGWGIIGLADMLQYLPQEDPRWQEAARRMQRHAQALARYQTERGLWRQSIACDLAWEESSGTGLIAYSLGVGIRMGVLAPETFLPVLQKAIQGLADYCLHDDFSTELSCHGCLCPGKGKAKGTLQAYLCDVRA
;
A
#
# COMPACT_ATOMS: atom_id res chain seq x y z
N ASP A 1 24.57 11.12 5.26
CA ASP A 1 24.73 9.86 4.51
C ASP A 1 24.37 8.59 5.29
N GLN A 2 24.81 8.44 6.56
CA GLN A 2 24.45 7.23 7.34
C GLN A 2 22.94 7.10 7.63
N TYR A 3 22.24 8.19 7.85
CA TYR A 3 20.79 8.18 8.09
C TYR A 3 19.99 7.79 6.83
N ILE A 4 20.45 8.24 5.67
CA ILE A 4 19.86 7.86 4.39
C ILE A 4 20.08 6.36 4.15
N ALA A 5 21.30 5.86 4.37
CA ALA A 5 21.60 4.45 4.26
C ALA A 5 20.76 3.60 5.22
N TYR A 6 20.64 4.03 6.46
CA TYR A 6 19.83 3.34 7.46
C TYR A 6 18.33 3.33 7.08
N GLY A 7 17.77 4.46 6.66
CA GLY A 7 16.37 4.55 6.25
C GLY A 7 16.05 3.65 5.06
N ALA A 8 16.91 3.64 4.04
CA ALA A 8 16.76 2.76 2.89
C ALA A 8 16.85 1.26 3.28
N ASP A 9 17.82 0.90 4.12
CA ASP A 9 17.96 -0.46 4.64
C ASP A 9 16.72 -0.92 5.41
N GLN A 10 16.13 -0.05 6.26
CA GLN A 10 14.90 -0.38 6.97
C GLN A 10 13.72 -0.58 6.01
N CYS A 11 13.59 0.26 4.99
CA CYS A 11 12.54 0.13 3.99
C CYS A 11 12.66 -1.19 3.22
N PHE A 12 13.86 -1.56 2.78
CA PHE A 12 14.08 -2.82 2.06
C PHE A 12 13.85 -4.05 2.95
N LYS A 13 14.33 -4.02 4.18
CA LYS A 13 14.05 -5.09 5.16
C LYS A 13 12.57 -5.25 5.45
N MET A 14 11.82 -4.14 5.51
CA MET A 14 10.37 -4.21 5.65
C MET A 14 9.75 -4.97 4.47
N TYR A 15 10.13 -4.68 3.23
CA TYR A 15 9.69 -5.44 2.07
C TYR A 15 10.08 -6.91 2.15
N ASP A 16 11.33 -7.23 2.50
CA ASP A 16 11.82 -8.60 2.62
C ASP A 16 11.07 -9.43 3.68
N LEU A 17 10.54 -8.76 4.71
CA LEU A 17 9.81 -9.40 5.81
C LEU A 17 8.31 -9.53 5.55
N PHE A 18 7.71 -8.61 4.81
CA PHE A 18 6.25 -8.49 4.71
C PHE A 18 5.71 -8.75 3.32
N GLU A 19 6.53 -8.79 2.27
CA GLU A 19 6.05 -9.07 0.92
C GLU A 19 5.58 -10.52 0.80
N ASP A 20 4.33 -10.69 0.38
CA ASP A 20 3.77 -11.99 0.02
C ASP A 20 4.39 -12.44 -1.32
N PRO A 21 5.10 -13.58 -1.35
CA PRO A 21 5.76 -14.05 -2.56
C PRO A 21 4.79 -14.49 -3.67
N GLU A 22 3.51 -14.72 -3.36
CA GLU A 22 2.52 -15.17 -4.33
C GLU A 22 1.91 -14.01 -5.13
N ASN A 23 1.66 -12.88 -4.46
CA ASN A 23 0.93 -11.76 -5.06
C ASN A 23 1.69 -10.42 -5.04
N HIS A 24 2.82 -10.33 -4.32
CA HIS A 24 3.65 -9.14 -4.15
C HIS A 24 2.98 -7.97 -3.42
N LEU A 25 1.94 -8.23 -2.66
CA LEU A 25 1.38 -7.30 -1.69
C LEU A 25 2.09 -7.44 -0.35
N LEU A 26 1.93 -6.45 0.52
CA LEU A 26 2.51 -6.49 1.85
C LEU A 26 1.49 -6.97 2.87
N HIS A 27 1.85 -8.00 3.62
CA HIS A 27 1.16 -8.35 4.86
C HIS A 27 1.29 -7.23 5.88
N GLN A 28 0.31 -7.09 6.75
CA GLN A 28 0.26 -5.97 7.69
C GLN A 28 1.16 -6.17 8.91
N ALA A 29 1.33 -7.39 9.39
CA ALA A 29 2.13 -7.66 10.60
C ALA A 29 2.82 -9.02 10.55
N ARG A 30 3.95 -9.10 11.25
CA ARG A 30 4.72 -10.32 11.48
C ARG A 30 5.21 -10.35 12.92
N GLY A 31 5.39 -11.56 13.48
CA GLY A 31 5.92 -11.73 14.82
C GLY A 31 4.95 -11.30 15.93
N PHE A 32 3.68 -11.62 15.78
CA PHE A 32 2.62 -11.34 16.77
C PHE A 32 2.08 -12.63 17.39
N MET A 33 1.25 -12.51 18.43
CA MET A 33 0.65 -13.66 19.14
C MET A 33 1.69 -14.63 19.74
N ASP A 34 2.79 -14.09 20.26
CA ASP A 34 3.89 -14.86 20.87
C ASP A 34 4.60 -15.85 19.88
N ASP A 35 4.39 -15.68 18.58
CA ASP A 35 5.05 -16.44 17.50
C ASP A 35 5.79 -15.47 16.57
N VAL A 36 7.12 -15.53 16.60
CA VAL A 36 7.99 -14.68 15.75
C VAL A 36 7.81 -14.91 14.25
N ASN A 37 7.27 -16.04 13.86
CA ASN A 37 7.02 -16.41 12.46
C ASN A 37 5.57 -16.14 12.03
N ALA A 38 4.68 -15.83 12.96
CA ALA A 38 3.30 -15.53 12.61
C ALA A 38 3.25 -14.33 11.66
N ILE A 39 2.49 -14.47 10.58
CA ILE A 39 2.25 -13.43 9.59
C ILE A 39 0.73 -13.21 9.48
N SER A 40 0.29 -11.96 9.36
CA SER A 40 -1.12 -11.66 9.23
C SER A 40 -1.68 -12.15 7.88
N GLN A 41 -2.94 -12.52 7.86
CA GLN A 41 -3.60 -13.00 6.64
C GLN A 41 -3.96 -11.87 5.67
N ASP A 42 -4.02 -10.64 6.16
CA ASP A 42 -4.49 -9.48 5.43
C ASP A 42 -3.38 -8.79 4.62
N HIS A 43 -3.82 -8.11 3.56
CA HIS A 43 -3.02 -7.16 2.82
C HIS A 43 -3.67 -5.78 2.97
N TRP A 44 -3.56 -5.19 4.16
CA TRP A 44 -4.19 -3.93 4.50
C TRP A 44 -3.77 -2.80 3.54
N SER A 45 -4.74 -2.14 2.89
CA SER A 45 -4.45 -1.21 1.79
C SER A 45 -3.63 0.00 2.24
N ARG A 46 -3.94 0.58 3.41
CA ARG A 46 -3.12 1.69 3.95
C ARG A 46 -1.72 1.22 4.34
N GLY A 47 -1.54 -0.02 4.80
CA GLY A 47 -0.22 -0.62 5.02
C GLY A 47 0.58 -0.74 3.74
N ASN A 48 -0.03 -1.23 2.67
CA ASN A 48 0.57 -1.28 1.33
C ASN A 48 0.86 0.13 0.80
N GLY A 49 -0.04 1.10 1.06
CA GLY A 49 0.16 2.51 0.75
C GLY A 49 1.39 3.10 1.46
N TRP A 50 1.60 2.81 2.73
CA TRP A 50 2.81 3.23 3.46
C TRP A 50 4.07 2.59 2.90
N GLY A 51 4.01 1.32 2.51
CA GLY A 51 5.13 0.64 1.88
C GLY A 51 5.55 1.33 0.57
N ILE A 52 4.61 1.54 -0.36
CA ILE A 52 4.93 2.12 -1.66
C ILE A 52 5.33 3.61 -1.57
N ILE A 53 4.83 4.39 -0.59
CA ILE A 53 5.30 5.76 -0.31
C ILE A 53 6.78 5.76 0.10
N GLY A 54 7.21 4.82 0.93
CA GLY A 54 8.62 4.73 1.30
C GLY A 54 9.54 4.56 0.08
N LEU A 55 9.11 3.76 -0.91
CA LEU A 55 9.85 3.64 -2.18
C LEU A 55 9.76 4.93 -3.01
N ALA A 56 8.59 5.57 -3.07
CA ALA A 56 8.40 6.83 -3.78
C ALA A 56 9.30 7.95 -3.22
N ASP A 57 9.45 8.02 -1.91
CA ASP A 57 10.35 8.98 -1.26
C ASP A 57 11.80 8.69 -1.59
N MET A 58 12.23 7.44 -1.57
CA MET A 58 13.59 7.10 -1.99
C MET A 58 13.88 7.50 -3.42
N LEU A 59 12.93 7.31 -4.34
CA LEU A 59 13.10 7.74 -5.74
C LEU A 59 13.20 9.26 -5.90
N GLN A 60 12.59 10.04 -5.00
CA GLN A 60 12.64 11.50 -5.06
C GLN A 60 13.90 12.08 -4.41
N TYR A 61 14.44 11.43 -3.40
CA TYR A 61 15.51 12.00 -2.56
C TYR A 61 16.88 11.34 -2.74
N LEU A 62 16.96 10.13 -3.32
CA LEU A 62 18.24 9.52 -3.65
C LEU A 62 18.71 9.95 -5.05
N PRO A 63 20.01 10.13 -5.28
CA PRO A 63 20.57 10.24 -6.62
C PRO A 63 20.27 8.97 -7.44
N GLN A 64 20.01 9.13 -8.73
CA GLN A 64 19.68 7.98 -9.60
C GLN A 64 20.86 7.00 -9.76
N GLU A 65 22.07 7.48 -9.57
CA GLU A 65 23.31 6.67 -9.61
C GLU A 65 23.50 5.83 -8.34
N ASP A 66 22.76 6.11 -7.28
CA ASP A 66 22.82 5.35 -6.03
C ASP A 66 22.21 3.94 -6.26
N PRO A 67 22.91 2.86 -5.92
CA PRO A 67 22.40 1.49 -6.06
C PRO A 67 21.06 1.28 -5.34
N ARG A 68 20.80 2.02 -4.25
CA ARG A 68 19.54 1.98 -3.50
C ARG A 68 18.38 2.55 -4.30
N TRP A 69 18.63 3.56 -5.15
CA TRP A 69 17.63 4.08 -6.07
C TRP A 69 17.16 2.99 -7.05
N GLN A 70 18.08 2.25 -7.63
CA GLN A 70 17.77 1.16 -8.56
C GLN A 70 16.99 0.03 -7.87
N GLU A 71 17.33 -0.29 -6.63
CA GLU A 71 16.58 -1.26 -5.82
C GLU A 71 15.16 -0.78 -5.52
N ALA A 72 15.00 0.49 -5.10
CA ALA A 72 13.70 1.09 -4.87
C ALA A 72 12.84 1.07 -6.14
N ALA A 73 13.42 1.40 -7.30
CA ALA A 73 12.73 1.39 -8.59
C ALA A 73 12.21 -0.02 -8.93
N ARG A 74 13.03 -1.06 -8.77
CA ARG A 74 12.61 -2.45 -9.04
C ARG A 74 11.47 -2.90 -8.11
N ARG A 75 11.57 -2.59 -6.80
CA ARG A 75 10.52 -2.92 -5.83
C ARG A 75 9.24 -2.15 -6.13
N MET A 76 9.35 -0.87 -6.47
CA MET A 76 8.20 -0.06 -6.85
C MET A 76 7.46 -0.61 -8.08
N GLN A 77 8.19 -0.98 -9.13
CA GLN A 77 7.60 -1.59 -10.33
C GLN A 77 6.81 -2.85 -9.99
N ARG A 78 7.40 -3.75 -9.21
CA ARG A 78 6.77 -5.01 -8.79
C ARG A 78 5.53 -4.78 -7.94
N HIS A 79 5.63 -3.93 -6.92
CA HIS A 79 4.52 -3.63 -6.03
C HIS A 79 3.40 -2.86 -6.75
N ALA A 80 3.72 -1.88 -7.60
CA ALA A 80 2.72 -1.16 -8.40
C ALA A 80 1.98 -2.09 -9.38
N GLN A 81 2.67 -3.04 -10.00
CA GLN A 81 2.04 -4.06 -10.84
C GLN A 81 1.08 -4.95 -10.04
N ALA A 82 1.48 -5.34 -8.84
CA ALA A 82 0.62 -6.09 -7.93
C ALA A 82 -0.63 -5.29 -7.58
N LEU A 83 -0.46 -4.06 -7.11
CA LEU A 83 -1.57 -3.18 -6.74
C LEU A 83 -2.55 -2.94 -7.91
N ALA A 84 -2.05 -2.72 -9.12
CA ALA A 84 -2.89 -2.47 -10.29
C ALA A 84 -3.86 -3.62 -10.61
N ARG A 85 -3.50 -4.87 -10.29
CA ARG A 85 -4.37 -6.05 -10.50
C ARG A 85 -5.60 -6.07 -9.59
N TYR A 86 -5.52 -5.39 -8.45
CA TYR A 86 -6.57 -5.39 -7.43
C TYR A 86 -7.38 -4.09 -7.38
N GLN A 87 -7.13 -3.16 -8.30
CA GLN A 87 -7.95 -1.96 -8.40
C GLN A 87 -9.38 -2.33 -8.79
N THR A 88 -10.35 -1.86 -8.03
CA THR A 88 -11.77 -2.14 -8.28
C THR A 88 -12.32 -1.37 -9.48
N GLU A 89 -13.54 -1.69 -9.90
CA GLU A 89 -14.21 -0.96 -10.97
C GLU A 89 -14.43 0.52 -10.66
N ARG A 90 -14.57 0.86 -9.37
CA ARG A 90 -14.69 2.25 -8.89
C ARG A 90 -13.35 2.99 -8.82
N GLY A 91 -12.24 2.31 -9.08
CA GLY A 91 -10.91 2.90 -9.03
C GLY A 91 -10.25 2.88 -7.65
N LEU A 92 -10.93 2.38 -6.64
CA LEU A 92 -10.45 2.29 -5.27
C LEU A 92 -9.73 0.97 -5.00
N TRP A 93 -9.06 0.85 -3.85
CA TRP A 93 -8.59 -0.42 -3.31
C TRP A 93 -9.41 -0.79 -2.08
N ARG A 94 -9.61 -2.09 -1.90
CA ARG A 94 -10.32 -2.62 -0.75
C ARG A 94 -9.46 -2.51 0.51
N GLN A 95 -10.08 -2.40 1.67
CA GLN A 95 -9.40 -2.34 2.97
C GLN A 95 -8.41 -3.49 3.18
N SER A 96 -8.79 -4.72 2.83
CA SER A 96 -7.86 -5.83 2.61
C SER A 96 -7.82 -6.11 1.12
N ILE A 97 -6.73 -5.72 0.46
CA ILE A 97 -6.63 -5.57 -1.00
C ILE A 97 -7.03 -6.85 -1.74
N ALA A 98 -6.51 -8.01 -1.31
CA ALA A 98 -6.73 -9.30 -1.96
C ALA A 98 -8.03 -9.99 -1.54
N CYS A 99 -8.89 -9.34 -0.74
CA CYS A 99 -10.14 -9.93 -0.26
C CYS A 99 -11.34 -9.29 -0.97
N ASP A 100 -12.02 -10.05 -1.84
CA ASP A 100 -13.17 -9.55 -2.60
C ASP A 100 -14.38 -9.19 -1.75
N LEU A 101 -14.46 -9.69 -0.52
CA LEU A 101 -15.52 -9.36 0.43
C LEU A 101 -15.25 -8.08 1.22
N ALA A 102 -14.00 -7.58 1.22
CA ALA A 102 -13.65 -6.35 1.91
C ALA A 102 -14.20 -5.12 1.16
N TRP A 103 -14.59 -4.10 1.93
CA TRP A 103 -15.11 -2.85 1.37
C TRP A 103 -13.97 -1.98 0.81
N GLU A 104 -14.30 -1.10 -0.14
CA GLU A 104 -13.38 -0.14 -0.75
C GLU A 104 -13.10 1.01 0.21
N GLU A 105 -11.83 1.45 0.30
CA GLU A 105 -11.44 2.47 1.26
C GLU A 105 -10.59 3.58 0.64
N SER A 106 -10.67 4.77 1.21
CA SER A 106 -10.09 5.99 0.66
C SER A 106 -8.62 6.19 1.00
N SER A 107 -8.22 5.87 2.23
CA SER A 107 -6.90 6.27 2.75
C SER A 107 -5.74 5.56 2.07
N GLY A 108 -5.80 4.24 1.91
CA GLY A 108 -4.81 3.47 1.16
C GLY A 108 -4.87 3.82 -0.32
N THR A 109 -6.07 4.04 -0.88
CA THR A 109 -6.24 4.48 -2.26
C THR A 109 -5.49 5.79 -2.53
N GLY A 110 -5.61 6.78 -1.64
CA GLY A 110 -4.88 8.05 -1.77
C GLY A 110 -3.37 7.90 -1.74
N LEU A 111 -2.85 7.09 -0.80
CA LEU A 111 -1.41 6.82 -0.69
C LEU A 111 -0.86 6.07 -1.93
N ILE A 112 -1.59 5.08 -2.42
CA ILE A 112 -1.23 4.33 -3.62
C ILE A 112 -1.25 5.26 -4.85
N ALA A 113 -2.32 6.04 -5.04
CA ALA A 113 -2.44 6.97 -6.15
C ALA A 113 -1.30 8.00 -6.18
N TYR A 114 -0.98 8.60 -5.03
CA TYR A 114 0.17 9.50 -4.91
C TYR A 114 1.47 8.82 -5.36
N SER A 115 1.72 7.61 -4.88
CA SER A 115 2.95 6.89 -5.17
C SER A 115 3.06 6.49 -6.65
N LEU A 116 1.94 6.10 -7.30
CA LEU A 116 1.91 5.86 -8.73
C LEU A 116 2.26 7.13 -9.52
N GLY A 117 1.71 8.29 -9.10
CA GLY A 117 2.05 9.58 -9.71
C GLY A 117 3.53 9.93 -9.59
N VAL A 118 4.14 9.68 -8.44
CA VAL A 118 5.59 9.84 -8.24
C VAL A 118 6.37 8.89 -9.16
N GLY A 119 6.02 7.60 -9.19
CA GLY A 119 6.68 6.60 -10.03
C GLY A 119 6.66 6.94 -11.52
N ILE A 120 5.53 7.43 -12.01
CA ILE A 120 5.39 7.92 -13.41
C ILE A 120 6.31 9.13 -13.63
N ARG A 121 6.25 10.13 -12.75
CA ARG A 121 7.08 11.34 -12.86
C ARG A 121 8.57 11.05 -12.83
N MET A 122 8.99 10.07 -12.04
CA MET A 122 10.40 9.67 -11.94
C MET A 122 10.84 8.73 -13.08
N GLY A 123 9.95 8.38 -14.02
CA GLY A 123 10.26 7.50 -15.13
C GLY A 123 10.44 6.03 -14.76
N VAL A 124 10.01 5.64 -13.55
CA VAL A 124 10.09 4.27 -13.04
C VAL A 124 8.88 3.44 -13.49
N LEU A 125 7.71 4.06 -13.55
CA LEU A 125 6.47 3.43 -14.00
C LEU A 125 6.09 3.93 -15.40
N ALA A 126 5.81 3.00 -16.31
CA ALA A 126 5.43 3.29 -17.68
C ALA A 126 4.08 4.04 -17.72
N PRO A 127 4.01 5.27 -18.26
CA PRO A 127 2.79 6.06 -18.27
C PRO A 127 1.62 5.36 -18.96
N GLU A 128 1.87 4.66 -20.05
CA GLU A 128 0.84 3.93 -20.82
C GLU A 128 0.12 2.86 -20.00
N THR A 129 0.80 2.30 -18.98
CA THR A 129 0.24 1.28 -18.10
C THR A 129 -0.40 1.89 -16.85
N PHE A 130 0.29 2.83 -16.22
CA PHE A 130 -0.07 3.28 -14.87
C PHE A 130 -0.87 4.58 -14.83
N LEU A 131 -0.83 5.41 -15.88
CA LEU A 131 -1.63 6.64 -15.91
C LEU A 131 -3.15 6.35 -15.91
N PRO A 132 -3.67 5.35 -16.66
CA PRO A 132 -5.09 4.98 -16.54
C PRO A 132 -5.47 4.50 -15.13
N VAL A 133 -4.60 3.74 -14.44
CA VAL A 133 -4.81 3.29 -13.06
C VAL A 133 -4.87 4.48 -12.11
N LEU A 134 -3.93 5.42 -12.24
CA LEU A 134 -3.88 6.64 -11.45
C LEU A 134 -5.12 7.52 -11.66
N GLN A 135 -5.49 7.77 -12.91
CA GLN A 135 -6.66 8.59 -13.25
C GLN A 135 -7.93 7.99 -12.70
N LYS A 136 -8.09 6.68 -12.81
CA LYS A 136 -9.23 5.95 -12.26
C LYS A 136 -9.28 6.04 -10.73
N ALA A 137 -8.12 5.98 -10.05
CA ALA A 137 -8.05 6.15 -8.59
C ALA A 137 -8.46 7.57 -8.15
N ILE A 138 -7.97 8.59 -8.84
CA ILE A 138 -8.32 9.99 -8.55
C ILE A 138 -9.83 10.21 -8.77
N GLN A 139 -10.38 9.70 -9.86
CA GLN A 139 -11.81 9.80 -10.14
C GLN A 139 -12.63 9.07 -9.08
N GLY A 140 -12.23 7.85 -8.70
CA GLY A 140 -12.91 7.09 -7.65
C GLY A 140 -12.89 7.79 -6.29
N LEU A 141 -11.78 8.40 -5.92
CA LEU A 141 -11.70 9.20 -4.70
C LEU A 141 -12.64 10.43 -4.75
N ALA A 142 -12.68 11.12 -5.89
CA ALA A 142 -13.55 12.28 -6.07
C ALA A 142 -15.04 11.90 -6.05
N ASP A 143 -15.42 10.80 -6.71
CA ASP A 143 -16.83 10.45 -6.90
C ASP A 143 -17.44 9.75 -5.67
N TYR A 144 -16.62 9.04 -4.88
CA TYR A 144 -17.12 8.14 -3.84
C TYR A 144 -16.62 8.44 -2.43
N CYS A 145 -15.59 9.29 -2.29
CA CYS A 145 -14.96 9.51 -0.99
C CYS A 145 -14.90 10.98 -0.55
N LEU A 146 -15.02 11.92 -1.48
CA LEU A 146 -14.91 13.35 -1.21
C LEU A 146 -16.30 14.01 -1.26
N HIS A 147 -16.65 14.75 -0.22
CA HIS A 147 -17.89 15.52 -0.15
C HIS A 147 -17.68 16.99 -0.57
N ASP A 148 -18.78 17.69 -0.88
CA ASP A 148 -18.77 19.11 -1.29
C ASP A 148 -18.18 20.04 -0.21
N ASP A 149 -18.25 19.65 1.05
CA ASP A 149 -17.65 20.38 2.19
C ASP A 149 -16.19 20.03 2.43
N PHE A 150 -15.56 19.27 1.52
CA PHE A 150 -14.19 18.74 1.60
C PHE A 150 -13.93 17.72 2.71
N SER A 151 -14.96 17.24 3.39
CA SER A 151 -14.81 16.06 4.24
C SER A 151 -14.63 14.81 3.39
N THR A 152 -14.06 13.77 3.98
CA THR A 152 -13.86 12.48 3.32
C THR A 152 -14.51 11.36 4.10
N GLU A 153 -14.96 10.34 3.39
CA GLU A 153 -15.51 9.13 3.98
C GLU A 153 -14.80 7.86 3.47
N LEU A 154 -15.27 6.71 3.89
CA LEU A 154 -14.71 5.39 3.55
C LEU A 154 -13.23 5.24 3.97
N SER A 155 -12.80 5.95 4.99
CA SER A 155 -11.47 5.76 5.55
C SER A 155 -11.48 4.62 6.56
N CYS A 156 -10.52 3.70 6.48
CA CYS A 156 -10.40 2.64 7.47
C CYS A 156 -9.85 3.20 8.79
N HIS A 157 -10.28 2.65 9.94
CA HIS A 157 -9.83 3.11 11.25
C HIS A 157 -8.32 2.93 11.43
N GLY A 158 -7.88 1.78 11.78
CA GLY A 158 -6.48 1.47 12.04
C GLY A 158 -6.15 0.07 11.58
N CYS A 159 -4.91 -0.34 11.80
CA CYS A 159 -4.58 -1.74 11.61
C CYS A 159 -5.24 -2.60 12.71
N LEU A 160 -5.77 -3.75 12.34
CA LEU A 160 -6.49 -4.64 13.25
C LEU A 160 -5.63 -5.81 13.73
N CYS A 161 -4.42 -5.96 13.17
CA CYS A 161 -3.57 -7.09 13.48
C CYS A 161 -3.02 -7.08 14.93
N PRO A 162 -2.43 -6.01 15.46
CA PRO A 162 -1.84 -6.03 16.80
C PRO A 162 -2.86 -5.91 17.94
N GLY A 163 -4.15 -5.80 17.63
CA GLY A 163 -5.22 -5.71 18.62
C GLY A 163 -5.29 -6.91 19.58
N LYS A 164 -6.11 -6.81 20.61
CA LYS A 164 -6.49 -7.95 21.45
C LYS A 164 -7.75 -8.59 20.91
N GLY A 165 -7.83 -9.91 20.94
CA GLY A 165 -9.06 -10.61 20.56
C GLY A 165 -8.84 -11.79 19.64
N LYS A 166 -9.92 -12.54 19.40
CA LYS A 166 -9.89 -13.80 18.64
C LYS A 166 -9.63 -13.63 17.14
N ALA A 167 -9.95 -12.47 16.57
CA ALA A 167 -9.81 -12.20 15.14
C ALA A 167 -8.45 -11.58 14.75
N LYS A 168 -7.55 -11.40 15.72
CA LYS A 168 -6.24 -10.78 15.52
C LYS A 168 -5.46 -11.44 14.38
N GLY A 169 -4.98 -10.64 13.43
CA GLY A 169 -4.20 -11.11 12.28
C GLY A 169 -5.00 -11.89 11.24
N THR A 170 -6.33 -11.88 11.29
CA THR A 170 -7.21 -12.61 10.36
C THR A 170 -7.96 -11.65 9.43
N LEU A 171 -8.36 -12.15 8.26
CA LEU A 171 -9.25 -11.41 7.35
C LEU A 171 -10.58 -11.07 7.99
N GLN A 172 -11.09 -11.96 8.87
CA GLN A 172 -12.36 -11.74 9.58
C GLN A 172 -12.37 -10.43 10.38
N ALA A 173 -11.24 -10.01 10.95
CA ALA A 173 -11.14 -8.75 11.67
C ALA A 173 -11.50 -7.55 10.78
N TYR A 174 -11.03 -7.56 9.53
CA TYR A 174 -11.29 -6.49 8.57
C TYR A 174 -12.71 -6.53 7.98
N LEU A 175 -13.27 -7.71 7.80
CA LEU A 175 -14.65 -7.86 7.31
C LEU A 175 -15.70 -7.37 8.32
N CYS A 176 -15.35 -7.37 9.62
CA CYS A 176 -16.20 -6.87 10.69
C CYS A 176 -15.91 -5.41 11.09
N ASP A 177 -14.91 -4.77 10.46
CA ASP A 177 -14.55 -3.38 10.78
C ASP A 177 -15.61 -2.39 10.31
N VAL A 178 -15.77 -1.32 11.09
CA VAL A 178 -16.71 -0.25 10.78
C VAL A 178 -16.05 0.75 9.84
N ARG A 179 -16.81 1.18 8.84
CA ARG A 179 -16.42 2.27 7.95
C ARG A 179 -16.49 3.60 8.71
N ALA A 180 -15.45 4.41 8.61
CA ALA A 180 -15.41 5.77 9.12
C ALA A 180 -15.64 6.79 8.00
#